data_0524d205627f1dbd3e3d2d021ba2e6a3
#
_entry.id   0524d205627f1dbd3e3d2d021ba2e6a3
#
_cell.length_a   1.000
_cell.length_b   1.000
_cell.length_c   1.000
_cell.angle_alpha   90.00
_cell.angle_beta   90.00
_cell.angle_gamma   90.00
#
_symmetry.space_group_name_H-M   'P 1'
#
loop_
_entity.id
_entity.type
_entity.pdbx_description
1 polymer ?
#
loop_
_entity_poly.entity_id
_entity_poly.type
_entity_poly.pdbx_seq_one_letter_code
_entity_poly.pdbx_strand_id
1 'polypeptide(L)'
;MKKTLLSTALIAATISANAGIVILDETFAGISKSGSLYKTTSDINLVSTNEYILPGQLFVTNNNTFNIPQGTVIRGIPGAASPFSAGSGYVGGSLIVSRDGQINAEGVKGAPIIFTTAALKASGSTLPDATINYSDPATVFSGKSVSDFWDTASTTAATGTSSAMPPLSYSTLPSNDSTGDISASATDDTTEQYQKMWGGLVILGSAPTSIGRISGSVIAPNNVYTKDGKTVALETVTNDPFEGQIEGLVVPEVGELSCYGGPNPNDSSGTLRFVSIRHGGEDIGTGNEINGLTMGGVGYGTKVEYVEVYSNNDDGVEFFGGTVNTRYMAVVACADDSFDMDEGFTGLGQFWFVFQSDDQINGDQCGEHDGTKANYSSIAWSNIGASKEGGLTLSFPTIYNATYIGGGNYGNRAQDSGTNCLFTIRDGFGGAYYNSIFSDARDGAVAVADDGHSRWDLGHVIFKNNYWYGNAAAFTTAEDFQGTRGPDTTNNDAYDIYNNGSGAAAPSAFSDNVVTVDPWAAANRISGAADSSYDGQIKRRNWVATGTYRANHGGFDPAEVSTAVANDATIYPVSSTFFIPAAFHGAFNIEADSNSQDLWTEGWTAFDALYYTDR
;
A
#
# COMPACT_ATOMS: atom_id res chain seq x y z
N MET A 1 -15.99 26.10 42.52
CA MET A 1 -16.86 25.26 41.68
C MET A 1 -16.08 24.03 41.28
N LYS A 2 -16.45 22.87 41.82
CA LYS A 2 -15.78 21.62 41.54
C LYS A 2 -16.20 21.14 40.13
N LYS A 3 -15.24 20.99 39.21
CA LYS A 3 -15.50 20.30 37.93
C LYS A 3 -15.45 18.80 38.20
N THR A 4 -16.59 18.17 38.06
CA THR A 4 -16.73 16.71 38.06
C THR A 4 -16.21 16.20 36.73
N LEU A 5 -15.10 15.50 36.76
CA LEU A 5 -14.66 14.70 35.59
C LEU A 5 -15.61 13.50 35.46
N LEU A 6 -16.31 13.43 34.33
CA LEU A 6 -17.01 12.23 33.94
C LEU A 6 -15.97 11.29 33.31
N SER A 7 -15.56 10.27 34.06
CA SER A 7 -14.76 9.17 33.54
C SER A 7 -15.67 8.31 32.66
N THR A 8 -15.52 8.39 31.34
CA THR A 8 -16.05 7.38 30.43
C THR A 8 -15.32 6.07 30.68
N ALA A 9 -16.00 5.11 31.26
CA ALA A 9 -15.47 3.76 31.41
C ALA A 9 -15.29 3.15 30.01
N LEU A 10 -14.03 2.92 29.63
CA LEU A 10 -13.66 2.15 28.47
C LEU A 10 -14.09 0.70 28.78
N ILE A 11 -15.09 0.20 28.08
CA ILE A 11 -15.47 -1.22 28.13
C ILE A 11 -14.38 -1.96 27.36
N ALA A 12 -13.42 -2.51 28.06
CA ALA A 12 -12.52 -3.49 27.50
C ALA A 12 -13.36 -4.71 27.11
N ALA A 13 -13.57 -4.92 25.83
CA ALA A 13 -14.13 -6.17 25.32
C ALA A 13 -13.09 -7.26 25.60
N THR A 14 -13.31 -8.06 26.62
CA THR A 14 -12.57 -9.29 26.81
C THR A 14 -13.00 -10.24 25.69
N ILE A 15 -12.11 -10.44 24.70
CA ILE A 15 -12.29 -11.50 23.72
C ILE A 15 -12.32 -12.81 24.52
N SER A 16 -13.44 -13.49 24.46
CA SER A 16 -13.56 -14.80 25.09
C SER A 16 -12.62 -15.77 24.36
N ALA A 17 -11.95 -16.64 25.09
CA ALA A 17 -11.03 -17.64 24.59
C ALA A 17 -11.67 -18.69 23.64
N ASN A 18 -12.82 -18.41 23.06
CA ASN A 18 -13.62 -19.28 22.19
C ASN A 18 -14.22 -18.51 21.00
N ALA A 19 -13.46 -17.68 20.31
CA ALA A 19 -13.89 -17.20 19.00
C ALA A 19 -14.12 -18.41 18.07
N GLY A 20 -15.32 -18.51 17.52
CA GLY A 20 -15.64 -19.57 16.56
C GLY A 20 -14.98 -19.29 15.21
N ILE A 21 -14.51 -20.34 14.53
CA ILE A 21 -14.12 -20.25 13.12
C ILE A 21 -15.38 -20.43 12.28
N VAL A 22 -15.62 -19.50 11.36
CA VAL A 22 -16.79 -19.53 10.46
C VAL A 22 -16.32 -19.46 9.02
N ILE A 23 -16.73 -20.40 8.18
CA ILE A 23 -16.38 -20.41 6.76
C ILE A 23 -17.44 -19.62 5.99
N LEU A 24 -17.02 -18.69 5.15
CA LEU A 24 -17.87 -17.87 4.28
C LEU A 24 -18.13 -18.59 2.96
N ASP A 25 -18.74 -19.76 3.03
CA ASP A 25 -19.14 -20.59 1.90
C ASP A 25 -20.65 -20.53 1.66
N GLU A 26 -21.17 -21.40 0.78
CA GLU A 26 -22.60 -21.47 0.44
C GLU A 26 -23.49 -21.93 1.62
N THR A 27 -22.92 -22.39 2.73
CA THR A 27 -23.68 -22.69 3.95
C THR A 27 -23.88 -21.46 4.82
N PHE A 28 -23.12 -20.39 4.58
CA PHE A 28 -23.31 -19.12 5.26
C PHE A 28 -24.49 -18.35 4.65
N ALA A 29 -25.38 -17.86 5.49
CA ALA A 29 -26.57 -17.14 5.03
C ALA A 29 -26.20 -15.91 4.19
N GLY A 30 -26.72 -15.82 2.98
CA GLY A 30 -26.46 -14.71 2.06
C GLY A 30 -25.30 -14.95 1.10
N ILE A 31 -24.70 -16.15 1.09
CA ILE A 31 -23.68 -16.54 0.11
C ILE A 31 -24.19 -17.71 -0.74
N SER A 32 -23.89 -17.66 -2.03
CA SER A 32 -24.10 -18.76 -2.97
C SER A 32 -22.78 -19.13 -3.66
N LYS A 33 -22.70 -20.36 -4.13
CA LYS A 33 -21.57 -20.87 -4.91
C LYS A 33 -22.00 -21.17 -6.34
N SER A 34 -21.19 -20.79 -7.30
CA SER A 34 -21.37 -21.11 -8.71
C SER A 34 -20.02 -21.47 -9.32
N GLY A 35 -19.83 -22.76 -9.65
CA GLY A 35 -18.49 -23.26 -10.00
C GLY A 35 -17.52 -23.12 -8.84
N SER A 36 -16.41 -22.41 -9.05
CA SER A 36 -15.41 -22.10 -8.04
C SER A 36 -15.64 -20.78 -7.28
N LEU A 37 -16.65 -19.98 -7.69
CA LEU A 37 -16.88 -18.63 -7.20
C LEU A 37 -17.95 -18.59 -6.11
N TYR A 38 -17.69 -17.77 -5.09
CA TYR A 38 -18.68 -17.41 -4.07
C TYR A 38 -19.23 -16.02 -4.35
N LYS A 39 -20.54 -15.82 -4.18
CA LYS A 39 -21.21 -14.54 -4.46
C LYS A 39 -22.22 -14.21 -3.37
N THR A 40 -22.32 -12.94 -3.01
CA THR A 40 -23.38 -12.49 -2.10
C THR A 40 -24.74 -12.55 -2.79
N THR A 41 -25.76 -12.97 -2.05
CA THR A 41 -27.17 -12.98 -2.46
C THR A 41 -28.03 -12.07 -1.58
N SER A 42 -27.46 -11.57 -0.49
CA SER A 42 -28.01 -10.55 0.41
C SER A 42 -26.86 -9.86 1.13
N ASP A 43 -27.17 -8.82 1.88
CA ASP A 43 -26.18 -8.19 2.77
C ASP A 43 -25.59 -9.21 3.73
N ILE A 44 -24.28 -9.12 3.91
CA ILE A 44 -23.53 -9.92 4.87
C ILE A 44 -23.26 -9.07 6.11
N ASN A 45 -23.62 -9.60 7.28
CA ASN A 45 -23.36 -8.92 8.55
C ASN A 45 -22.53 -9.85 9.44
N LEU A 46 -21.25 -9.56 9.56
CA LEU A 46 -20.34 -10.30 10.43
C LEU A 46 -20.49 -9.86 11.89
N VAL A 47 -19.94 -10.65 12.79
CA VAL A 47 -19.86 -10.34 14.23
C VAL A 47 -18.41 -10.51 14.71
N SER A 48 -17.91 -9.60 15.52
CA SER A 48 -16.51 -9.59 15.96
C SER A 48 -16.12 -10.71 16.95
N THR A 49 -17.07 -11.55 17.35
CA THR A 49 -16.79 -12.72 18.21
C THR A 49 -16.29 -13.94 17.45
N ASN A 50 -16.30 -13.89 16.12
CA ASN A 50 -15.82 -14.97 15.26
C ASN A 50 -14.66 -14.50 14.39
N GLU A 51 -13.82 -15.44 13.96
CA GLU A 51 -12.92 -15.28 12.84
C GLU A 51 -13.50 -15.96 11.60
N TYR A 52 -13.33 -15.35 10.45
CA TYR A 52 -13.98 -15.77 9.22
C TYR A 52 -12.97 -16.25 8.20
N ILE A 53 -13.30 -17.34 7.49
CA ILE A 53 -12.47 -17.91 6.45
C ILE A 53 -13.10 -17.61 5.09
N LEU A 54 -12.32 -17.01 4.19
CA LEU A 54 -12.60 -16.92 2.76
C LEU A 54 -12.12 -18.22 2.09
N PRO A 55 -13.02 -19.09 1.66
CA PRO A 55 -12.66 -20.42 1.12
C PRO A 55 -12.28 -20.38 -0.37
N GLY A 56 -12.14 -19.21 -0.94
CA GLY A 56 -11.87 -18.89 -2.33
C GLY A 56 -12.24 -17.44 -2.62
N GLN A 57 -12.46 -17.11 -3.87
CA GLN A 57 -12.85 -15.76 -4.28
C GLN A 57 -14.32 -15.49 -3.93
N LEU A 58 -14.56 -14.56 -3.01
CA LEU A 58 -15.90 -14.11 -2.62
C LEU A 58 -16.19 -12.73 -3.24
N PHE A 59 -17.18 -12.66 -4.11
CA PHE A 59 -17.64 -11.44 -4.76
C PHE A 59 -18.83 -10.84 -4.01
N VAL A 60 -18.66 -9.59 -3.58
CA VAL A 60 -19.75 -8.76 -3.05
C VAL A 60 -20.39 -8.06 -4.24
N THR A 61 -21.62 -8.41 -4.55
CA THR A 61 -22.34 -8.00 -5.78
C THR A 61 -23.83 -7.86 -5.53
N ASN A 62 -24.62 -7.56 -6.55
CA ASN A 62 -26.09 -7.42 -6.50
C ASN A 62 -26.56 -6.29 -5.56
N ASN A 63 -25.84 -5.19 -5.48
CA ASN A 63 -26.06 -4.07 -4.56
C ASN A 63 -26.06 -4.48 -3.08
N ASN A 64 -25.41 -5.60 -2.75
CA ASN A 64 -25.26 -6.04 -1.38
C ASN A 64 -24.09 -5.33 -0.70
N THR A 65 -24.17 -5.22 0.62
CA THR A 65 -23.14 -4.68 1.49
C THR A 65 -22.50 -5.77 2.33
N PHE A 66 -21.17 -5.77 2.39
CA PHE A 66 -20.40 -6.63 3.27
C PHE A 66 -19.99 -5.83 4.53
N ASN A 67 -20.72 -6.05 5.63
CA ASN A 67 -20.55 -5.30 6.87
C ASN A 67 -19.60 -6.04 7.82
N ILE A 68 -18.50 -5.39 8.17
CA ILE A 68 -17.43 -5.93 9.01
C ILE A 68 -17.29 -5.02 10.24
N PRO A 69 -17.70 -5.47 11.43
CA PRO A 69 -17.54 -4.67 12.64
C PRO A 69 -16.09 -4.60 13.11
N GLN A 70 -15.78 -3.58 13.89
CA GLN A 70 -14.47 -3.42 14.52
C GLN A 70 -14.01 -4.69 15.25
N GLY A 71 -12.72 -4.98 15.18
CA GLY A 71 -12.10 -6.13 15.84
C GLY A 71 -12.36 -7.48 15.15
N THR A 72 -12.85 -7.48 13.92
CA THR A 72 -13.05 -8.71 13.15
C THR A 72 -11.76 -9.13 12.45
N VAL A 73 -11.48 -10.43 12.44
CA VAL A 73 -10.42 -11.06 11.64
C VAL A 73 -11.03 -11.86 10.51
N ILE A 74 -10.57 -11.61 9.29
CA ILE A 74 -10.95 -12.32 8.06
C ILE A 74 -9.69 -12.95 7.49
N ARG A 75 -9.77 -14.24 7.19
CA ARG A 75 -8.64 -15.06 6.73
C ARG A 75 -8.90 -15.66 5.36
N GLY A 76 -8.02 -15.37 4.40
CA GLY A 76 -8.04 -16.09 3.13
C GLY A 76 -7.28 -17.42 3.22
N ILE A 77 -7.81 -18.48 2.61
CA ILE A 77 -7.03 -19.73 2.48
C ILE A 77 -5.84 -19.51 1.54
N PRO A 78 -4.67 -20.16 1.81
CA PRO A 78 -3.62 -20.28 0.79
C PRO A 78 -4.15 -21.04 -0.43
N GLY A 79 -3.90 -20.52 -1.62
CA GLY A 79 -4.29 -21.20 -2.85
C GLY A 79 -3.24 -22.21 -3.33
N ALA A 80 -3.51 -22.81 -4.48
CA ALA A 80 -2.65 -23.85 -5.04
C ALA A 80 -1.27 -23.34 -5.49
N ALA A 81 -1.15 -22.05 -5.80
CA ALA A 81 0.12 -21.42 -6.18
C ALA A 81 0.95 -20.98 -4.94
N SER A 82 0.33 -20.93 -3.77
CA SER A 82 1.03 -20.57 -2.54
C SER A 82 2.08 -21.62 -2.15
N PRO A 83 3.29 -21.21 -1.75
CA PRO A 83 4.29 -22.12 -1.20
C PRO A 83 3.84 -22.79 0.12
N PHE A 84 2.75 -22.33 0.71
CA PHE A 84 2.16 -22.82 1.95
C PHE A 84 0.95 -23.72 1.75
N SER A 85 0.85 -24.34 0.58
CA SER A 85 -0.22 -25.27 0.23
C SER A 85 0.33 -26.47 -0.54
N ALA A 86 -0.18 -27.68 -0.22
CA ALA A 86 0.09 -28.90 -0.97
C ALA A 86 -0.94 -29.22 -2.05
N GLY A 87 -1.90 -28.33 -2.27
CA GLY A 87 -3.00 -28.53 -3.20
C GLY A 87 -2.70 -28.18 -4.65
N SER A 88 -3.66 -28.45 -5.52
CA SER A 88 -3.61 -28.01 -6.92
C SER A 88 -5.03 -27.73 -7.44
N GLY A 89 -5.12 -26.80 -8.39
CA GLY A 89 -6.37 -26.55 -9.13
C GLY A 89 -7.44 -25.75 -8.38
N TYR A 90 -7.07 -24.98 -7.38
CA TYR A 90 -7.94 -24.02 -6.70
C TYR A 90 -7.19 -22.71 -6.44
N VAL A 91 -7.91 -21.63 -6.27
CA VAL A 91 -7.38 -20.30 -5.98
C VAL A 91 -7.51 -19.98 -4.51
N GLY A 92 -6.65 -19.11 -4.00
CA GLY A 92 -6.68 -18.63 -2.63
C GLY A 92 -7.90 -17.79 -2.30
N GLY A 93 -8.13 -17.61 -1.01
CA GLY A 93 -9.18 -16.75 -0.52
C GLY A 93 -8.92 -15.30 -0.89
N SER A 94 -9.91 -14.61 -1.46
CA SER A 94 -9.89 -13.17 -1.77
C SER A 94 -11.26 -12.57 -1.53
N LEU A 95 -11.32 -11.30 -1.15
CA LEU A 95 -12.58 -10.56 -1.08
C LEU A 95 -12.61 -9.53 -2.21
N ILE A 96 -13.56 -9.66 -3.12
CA ILE A 96 -13.73 -8.78 -4.28
C ILE A 96 -15.06 -8.04 -4.16
N VAL A 97 -14.99 -6.72 -4.01
CA VAL A 97 -16.18 -5.86 -4.04
C VAL A 97 -16.38 -5.41 -5.48
N SER A 98 -17.35 -6.00 -6.18
CA SER A 98 -17.68 -5.65 -7.55
C SER A 98 -18.26 -4.24 -7.64
N ARG A 99 -18.35 -3.66 -8.85
CA ARG A 99 -18.85 -2.29 -9.08
C ARG A 99 -20.22 -1.99 -8.47
N ASP A 100 -21.06 -3.01 -8.32
CA ASP A 100 -22.40 -2.92 -7.74
C ASP A 100 -22.46 -3.39 -6.28
N GLY A 101 -21.33 -3.76 -5.69
CA GLY A 101 -21.21 -4.15 -4.29
C GLY A 101 -20.70 -3.01 -3.42
N GLN A 102 -20.81 -3.22 -2.10
CA GLN A 102 -20.25 -2.28 -1.12
C GLN A 102 -19.57 -3.02 0.03
N ILE A 103 -18.55 -2.39 0.61
CA ILE A 103 -17.91 -2.84 1.85
C ILE A 103 -18.08 -1.79 2.93
N ASN A 104 -18.44 -2.22 4.12
CA ASN A 104 -18.46 -1.37 5.29
C ASN A 104 -17.56 -1.98 6.36
N ALA A 105 -16.31 -1.57 6.36
CA ALA A 105 -15.25 -2.05 7.24
C ALA A 105 -14.76 -0.90 8.12
N GLU A 106 -15.46 -0.68 9.24
CA GLU A 106 -15.19 0.40 10.17
C GLU A 106 -14.56 -0.13 11.47
N GLY A 107 -13.24 -0.33 11.44
CA GLY A 107 -12.43 -0.55 12.65
C GLY A 107 -12.21 0.73 13.45
N VAL A 108 -11.50 0.61 14.56
CA VAL A 108 -11.03 1.73 15.38
C VAL A 108 -9.61 1.45 15.87
N LYS A 109 -8.88 2.50 16.28
CA LYS A 109 -7.60 2.33 16.98
C LYS A 109 -7.80 1.42 18.21
N GLY A 110 -7.03 0.35 18.33
CA GLY A 110 -7.18 -0.66 19.38
C GLY A 110 -8.19 -1.78 19.12
N ALA A 111 -8.98 -1.70 18.04
CA ALA A 111 -9.81 -2.79 17.54
C ALA A 111 -9.91 -2.72 16.00
N PRO A 112 -8.78 -2.85 15.28
CA PRO A 112 -8.77 -2.83 13.82
C PRO A 112 -9.51 -4.02 13.23
N ILE A 113 -9.82 -3.92 11.96
CA ILE A 113 -10.20 -5.07 11.15
C ILE A 113 -8.92 -5.61 10.51
N ILE A 114 -8.71 -6.91 10.59
CA ILE A 114 -7.53 -7.56 10.04
C ILE A 114 -7.93 -8.55 8.96
N PHE A 115 -7.38 -8.36 7.77
CA PHE A 115 -7.38 -9.36 6.70
C PHE A 115 -6.01 -10.03 6.69
N THR A 116 -6.00 -11.37 6.73
CA THR A 116 -4.75 -12.13 6.76
C THR A 116 -4.97 -13.56 6.25
N THR A 117 -3.97 -14.43 6.41
CA THR A 117 -4.01 -15.81 5.95
C THR A 117 -4.73 -16.76 6.92
N ALA A 118 -5.35 -17.79 6.37
CA ALA A 118 -5.88 -18.96 7.09
C ALA A 118 -4.86 -20.10 7.21
N ALA A 119 -3.60 -19.89 6.88
CA ALA A 119 -2.56 -20.90 7.01
C ALA A 119 -2.47 -21.43 8.46
N LEU A 120 -2.50 -22.74 8.63
CA LEU A 120 -2.37 -23.38 9.93
C LEU A 120 -0.90 -23.61 10.27
N LYS A 121 -0.59 -23.68 11.56
CA LYS A 121 0.74 -24.06 12.06
C LYS A 121 1.03 -25.53 11.81
N ALA A 122 2.26 -25.83 11.45
CA ALA A 122 2.74 -27.21 11.49
C ALA A 122 2.79 -27.73 12.94
N SER A 123 2.48 -29.01 13.11
CA SER A 123 2.39 -29.62 14.45
C SER A 123 3.70 -29.47 15.23
N GLY A 124 3.63 -28.85 16.39
CA GLY A 124 4.80 -28.61 17.25
C GLY A 124 5.77 -27.55 16.72
N SER A 125 5.35 -26.75 15.75
CA SER A 125 6.14 -25.70 15.12
C SER A 125 5.46 -24.33 15.26
N THR A 126 6.23 -23.29 15.01
CA THR A 126 5.76 -21.92 14.84
C THR A 126 5.63 -21.54 13.36
N LEU A 127 5.99 -22.43 12.45
CA LEU A 127 5.95 -22.21 11.00
C LEU A 127 4.60 -22.64 10.43
N PRO A 128 4.19 -22.07 9.27
CA PRO A 128 3.03 -22.56 8.54
C PRO A 128 3.24 -24.00 8.07
N ASP A 129 2.16 -24.76 7.96
CA ASP A 129 2.18 -26.13 7.46
C ASP A 129 1.95 -26.17 5.95
N ALA A 130 3.03 -26.20 5.20
CA ALA A 130 3.01 -26.28 3.74
C ALA A 130 2.49 -27.62 3.19
N THR A 131 2.16 -28.59 4.05
CA THR A 131 1.65 -29.91 3.61
C THR A 131 0.12 -29.98 3.55
N ILE A 132 -0.56 -28.90 3.94
CA ILE A 132 -2.03 -28.85 3.96
C ILE A 132 -2.58 -28.54 2.57
N ASN A 133 -3.58 -29.31 2.17
CA ASN A 133 -4.39 -29.01 1.00
C ASN A 133 -5.68 -28.29 1.42
N TYR A 134 -5.82 -27.02 1.06
CA TYR A 134 -6.95 -26.17 1.44
C TYR A 134 -8.15 -26.27 0.49
N SER A 135 -8.16 -27.19 -0.47
CA SER A 135 -9.28 -27.33 -1.44
C SER A 135 -10.61 -27.74 -0.79
N ASP A 136 -10.60 -28.26 0.43
CA ASP A 136 -11.80 -28.56 1.24
C ASP A 136 -11.69 -27.89 2.63
N PRO A 137 -11.97 -26.59 2.70
CA PRO A 137 -11.86 -25.82 3.95
C PRO A 137 -12.72 -26.36 5.09
N ALA A 138 -13.89 -26.94 4.78
CA ALA A 138 -14.78 -27.50 5.81
C ALA A 138 -14.11 -28.66 6.56
N THR A 139 -13.36 -29.51 5.86
CA THR A 139 -12.59 -30.59 6.48
C THR A 139 -11.32 -30.05 7.17
N VAL A 140 -10.59 -29.15 6.53
CA VAL A 140 -9.33 -28.59 7.05
C VAL A 140 -9.54 -27.89 8.40
N PHE A 141 -10.58 -27.07 8.52
CA PHE A 141 -10.82 -26.28 9.73
C PHE A 141 -11.74 -26.97 10.74
N SER A 142 -12.18 -28.22 10.46
CA SER A 142 -13.00 -29.00 11.41
C SER A 142 -12.25 -29.25 12.72
N GLY A 143 -12.79 -28.81 13.84
CA GLY A 143 -12.20 -28.95 15.16
C GLY A 143 -10.98 -28.06 15.42
N LYS A 144 -10.67 -27.13 14.53
CA LYS A 144 -9.61 -26.14 14.74
C LYS A 144 -10.12 -24.96 15.55
N SER A 145 -9.19 -24.28 16.17
CA SER A 145 -9.37 -23.05 16.94
C SER A 145 -8.49 -21.93 16.38
N VAL A 146 -8.75 -20.71 16.78
CA VAL A 146 -7.96 -19.55 16.35
C VAL A 146 -6.47 -19.64 16.71
N SER A 147 -6.12 -20.42 17.75
CA SER A 147 -4.73 -20.66 18.12
C SER A 147 -3.98 -21.60 17.18
N ASP A 148 -4.69 -22.30 16.30
CA ASP A 148 -4.09 -23.19 15.30
C ASP A 148 -3.59 -22.43 14.07
N PHE A 149 -4.06 -21.19 13.83
CA PHE A 149 -3.55 -20.37 12.74
C PHE A 149 -2.10 -19.97 12.97
N TRP A 150 -1.36 -19.89 11.88
CA TRP A 150 0.01 -19.41 11.89
C TRP A 150 0.09 -17.93 12.30
N ASP A 151 -0.64 -17.06 11.62
CA ASP A 151 -0.80 -15.67 12.04
C ASP A 151 -1.87 -15.61 13.14
N THR A 152 -1.44 -15.45 14.37
CA THR A 152 -2.32 -15.28 15.53
C THR A 152 -2.79 -13.83 15.65
N ALA A 153 -3.22 -13.21 14.55
CA ALA A 153 -3.67 -11.83 14.50
C ALA A 153 -4.46 -11.44 15.74
N SER A 154 -4.04 -10.36 16.39
CA SER A 154 -4.74 -9.81 17.56
C SER A 154 -5.33 -8.44 17.22
N THR A 155 -6.61 -8.27 17.54
CA THR A 155 -7.29 -7.00 17.41
C THR A 155 -7.31 -6.19 18.70
N THR A 156 -6.76 -6.74 19.80
CA THR A 156 -6.69 -6.04 21.08
C THR A 156 -5.32 -5.44 21.26
N ALA A 157 -5.25 -4.12 21.30
CA ALA A 157 -4.12 -3.43 21.90
C ALA A 157 -3.99 -3.88 23.34
N ALA A 158 -2.79 -4.26 23.77
CA ALA A 158 -2.55 -4.53 25.18
C ALA A 158 -2.74 -3.24 25.96
N THR A 159 -3.57 -3.32 26.97
CA THR A 159 -3.73 -2.22 27.91
C THR A 159 -2.46 -2.08 28.74
N GLY A 160 -1.59 -1.16 28.37
CA GLY A 160 -0.72 -0.49 29.32
C GLY A 160 0.65 -1.07 29.61
N THR A 161 1.16 -2.07 28.88
CA THR A 161 2.58 -2.47 28.90
C THR A 161 2.92 -3.21 27.62
N SER A 162 3.73 -2.61 26.79
CA SER A 162 4.50 -3.12 25.64
C SER A 162 4.33 -4.61 25.25
N SER A 163 3.18 -5.01 24.74
CA SER A 163 3.05 -6.29 24.04
C SER A 163 1.66 -6.42 23.45
N ALA A 164 1.36 -5.53 22.56
CA ALA A 164 0.00 -5.36 22.15
C ALA A 164 -0.45 -6.20 21.00
N MET A 165 0.37 -6.46 20.08
CA MET A 165 0.10 -7.56 19.13
C MET A 165 0.95 -8.74 19.59
N PRO A 166 0.40 -9.98 19.63
CA PRO A 166 1.32 -11.09 19.69
C PRO A 166 2.27 -10.79 18.55
N PRO A 167 3.54 -10.72 18.83
CA PRO A 167 4.47 -10.51 17.77
C PRO A 167 4.09 -11.52 16.70
N LEU A 168 3.95 -11.06 15.47
CA LEU A 168 4.48 -11.87 14.41
C LEU A 168 5.84 -12.21 14.97
N SER A 169 5.98 -13.39 15.56
CA SER A 169 7.17 -13.66 16.35
C SER A 169 8.27 -13.94 15.34
N TYR A 170 8.89 -12.88 14.85
CA TYR A 170 10.13 -12.99 14.08
C TYR A 170 11.25 -13.71 14.85
N SER A 171 11.11 -13.91 16.16
CA SER A 171 11.92 -14.87 16.90
C SER A 171 11.76 -16.32 16.41
N THR A 172 10.80 -16.54 15.53
CA THR A 172 10.51 -17.85 14.92
C THR A 172 10.59 -17.84 13.40
N LEU A 173 10.90 -16.70 12.78
CA LEU A 173 11.43 -16.75 11.42
C LEU A 173 12.68 -17.63 11.47
N PRO A 174 12.78 -18.66 10.62
CA PRO A 174 14.00 -19.43 10.57
C PRO A 174 15.14 -18.45 10.37
N SER A 175 16.02 -18.33 11.35
CA SER A 175 17.33 -17.78 11.14
C SER A 175 18.09 -18.83 10.33
N ASN A 176 17.78 -19.00 9.06
CA ASN A 176 18.55 -19.86 8.18
C ASN A 176 19.87 -19.22 7.79
N ASP A 177 20.10 -18.01 8.25
CA ASP A 177 21.43 -17.49 8.24
C ASP A 177 22.13 -17.81 9.55
N SER A 178 22.64 -19.02 9.62
CA SER A 178 23.59 -19.44 10.67
C SER A 178 24.93 -18.69 10.57
N THR A 179 25.14 -17.89 9.52
CA THR A 179 26.37 -17.14 9.27
C THR A 179 26.22 -15.64 9.51
N GLY A 180 25.00 -15.12 9.62
CA GLY A 180 24.78 -13.68 9.72
C GLY A 180 25.19 -12.93 8.45
N ASP A 181 25.41 -13.64 7.38
CA ASP A 181 25.88 -13.07 6.11
C ASP A 181 24.69 -12.87 5.18
N ILE A 182 24.25 -11.62 5.05
CA ILE A 182 23.34 -11.21 3.97
C ILE A 182 24.11 -11.09 2.63
N SER A 183 25.38 -11.52 2.58
CA SER A 183 26.12 -11.63 1.35
C SER A 183 25.56 -12.75 0.49
N ALA A 184 24.57 -12.37 -0.30
CA ALA A 184 24.45 -12.81 -1.66
C ALA A 184 24.52 -14.32 -1.94
N SER A 185 23.67 -15.10 -1.34
CA SER A 185 23.17 -16.25 -2.07
C SER A 185 21.68 -16.06 -2.26
N ALA A 186 21.28 -15.63 -3.44
CA ALA A 186 19.88 -15.47 -3.86
C ALA A 186 19.03 -16.74 -3.77
N THR A 187 19.54 -17.78 -3.11
CA THR A 187 18.90 -19.08 -2.91
C THR A 187 18.52 -19.34 -1.46
N ASP A 188 18.83 -18.43 -0.52
CA ASP A 188 18.67 -18.68 0.92
C ASP A 188 17.80 -17.64 1.62
N ASP A 189 17.07 -16.85 0.85
CA ASP A 189 16.22 -15.81 1.41
C ASP A 189 14.86 -16.36 1.83
N THR A 190 14.71 -16.47 3.14
CA THR A 190 13.52 -17.06 3.76
C THR A 190 12.44 -16.02 4.08
N THR A 191 12.65 -14.74 3.74
CA THR A 191 11.67 -13.68 3.98
C THR A 191 10.53 -13.68 2.96
N GLU A 192 10.74 -14.18 1.74
CA GLU A 192 9.66 -14.49 0.79
C GLU A 192 8.59 -15.43 1.35
N GLN A 193 8.88 -16.07 2.46
CA GLN A 193 8.10 -17.21 2.96
C GLN A 193 6.74 -16.82 3.54
N TYR A 194 6.47 -15.53 3.72
CA TYR A 194 5.24 -15.12 4.39
C TYR A 194 4.39 -14.14 3.56
N GLN A 195 4.68 -14.08 2.30
CA GLN A 195 3.88 -13.49 1.23
C GLN A 195 3.19 -14.62 0.45
N LYS A 196 2.33 -14.33 -0.51
CA LYS A 196 1.59 -15.34 -1.31
C LYS A 196 0.75 -16.32 -0.46
N MET A 197 0.32 -15.90 0.72
CA MET A 197 -0.39 -16.79 1.64
C MET A 197 -1.91 -16.75 1.49
N TRP A 198 -2.43 -15.86 0.69
CA TRP A 198 -3.83 -15.70 0.28
C TRP A 198 -3.86 -14.62 -0.81
N GLY A 199 -5.01 -14.39 -1.45
CA GLY A 199 -5.11 -13.32 -2.44
C GLY A 199 -4.94 -11.92 -1.83
N GLY A 200 -6.00 -11.15 -1.81
CA GLY A 200 -5.98 -9.77 -1.31
C GLY A 200 -7.39 -9.22 -1.22
N LEU A 201 -7.47 -7.91 -1.02
CA LEU A 201 -8.73 -7.16 -1.02
C LEU A 201 -8.83 -6.32 -2.31
N VAL A 202 -9.84 -6.60 -3.13
CA VAL A 202 -10.10 -5.90 -4.39
C VAL A 202 -11.39 -5.10 -4.27
N ILE A 203 -11.33 -3.81 -4.61
CA ILE A 203 -12.49 -2.91 -4.62
C ILE A 203 -12.64 -2.30 -6.00
N LEU A 204 -13.80 -2.49 -6.60
CA LEU A 204 -14.11 -2.04 -7.95
C LEU A 204 -15.22 -0.99 -7.90
N GLY A 205 -15.06 0.07 -8.65
CA GLY A 205 -16.01 1.16 -8.72
C GLY A 205 -16.32 1.57 -10.15
N SER A 206 -17.17 2.58 -10.30
CA SER A 206 -17.65 3.10 -11.58
C SER A 206 -17.11 4.50 -11.88
N ALA A 207 -15.97 4.88 -11.27
CA ALA A 207 -15.31 6.14 -11.58
C ALA A 207 -14.44 6.04 -12.84
N PRO A 208 -14.10 7.17 -13.48
CA PRO A 208 -13.37 7.18 -14.74
C PRO A 208 -11.97 6.58 -14.65
N THR A 209 -11.58 5.87 -15.71
CA THR A 209 -10.24 5.36 -15.96
C THR A 209 -9.78 5.77 -17.36
N SER A 210 -8.54 5.51 -17.72
CA SER A 210 -8.03 5.72 -19.08
C SER A 210 -8.11 4.48 -19.96
N ILE A 211 -8.47 3.34 -19.41
CA ILE A 211 -8.57 2.06 -20.14
C ILE A 211 -9.78 2.01 -21.06
N GLY A 212 -9.65 1.25 -22.15
CA GLY A 212 -10.75 0.94 -23.06
C GLY A 212 -11.10 2.02 -24.10
N ARG A 213 -10.48 3.20 -24.04
CA ARG A 213 -10.92 4.39 -24.79
C ARG A 213 -10.11 4.80 -26.01
N ILE A 214 -9.17 3.97 -26.45
CA ILE A 214 -8.13 4.43 -27.36
C ILE A 214 -8.37 4.10 -28.81
N SER A 215 -9.49 3.64 -29.16
CA SER A 215 -9.84 3.48 -30.56
C SER A 215 -10.49 4.73 -31.16
N GLY A 216 -9.81 5.87 -31.12
CA GLY A 216 -10.10 7.01 -32.00
C GLY A 216 -11.39 7.78 -31.74
N SER A 217 -12.01 7.67 -30.60
CA SER A 217 -13.21 8.44 -30.26
C SER A 217 -12.84 9.76 -29.66
N VAL A 218 -13.32 10.82 -30.27
CA VAL A 218 -13.18 12.19 -29.80
C VAL A 218 -13.98 12.32 -28.50
N ILE A 219 -13.33 12.76 -27.49
CA ILE A 219 -13.87 13.10 -26.20
C ILE A 219 -14.90 14.20 -26.35
N ALA A 220 -16.07 13.97 -25.83
CA ALA A 220 -17.11 15.00 -25.84
C ALA A 220 -16.76 16.06 -24.78
N PRO A 221 -16.67 17.32 -25.15
CA PRO A 221 -16.26 18.41 -24.27
C PRO A 221 -17.25 18.68 -23.11
N ASN A 222 -18.35 17.95 -23.04
CA ASN A 222 -19.41 18.17 -22.06
C ASN A 222 -19.31 17.29 -20.81
N ASN A 223 -18.37 16.35 -20.76
CA ASN A 223 -18.16 15.48 -19.62
C ASN A 223 -17.01 15.97 -18.76
N VAL A 224 -17.17 17.17 -18.23
CA VAL A 224 -16.19 17.79 -17.36
C VAL A 224 -16.82 17.93 -15.97
N TYR A 225 -16.13 17.49 -14.96
CA TYR A 225 -16.52 17.75 -13.58
C TYR A 225 -15.40 18.47 -12.83
N THR A 226 -15.76 19.19 -11.79
CA THR A 226 -14.77 19.85 -10.94
C THR A 226 -14.71 19.11 -9.61
N LYS A 227 -13.52 18.60 -9.28
CA LYS A 227 -13.22 17.99 -8.00
C LYS A 227 -12.13 18.80 -7.32
N ASP A 228 -12.38 19.28 -6.11
CA ASP A 228 -11.41 20.01 -5.30
C ASP A 228 -10.73 21.19 -6.04
N GLY A 229 -11.51 21.90 -6.83
CA GLY A 229 -11.01 23.01 -7.64
C GLY A 229 -10.31 22.61 -8.94
N LYS A 230 -10.13 21.32 -9.20
CA LYS A 230 -9.58 20.79 -10.45
C LYS A 230 -10.70 20.39 -11.40
N THR A 231 -10.56 20.76 -12.64
CA THR A 231 -11.46 20.32 -13.69
C THR A 231 -10.94 18.99 -14.26
N VAL A 232 -11.76 17.97 -14.20
CA VAL A 232 -11.48 16.65 -14.77
C VAL A 232 -12.41 16.43 -15.95
N ALA A 233 -11.84 16.19 -17.11
CA ALA A 233 -12.61 15.83 -18.29
C ALA A 233 -12.99 14.34 -18.21
N LEU A 234 -14.26 14.06 -18.40
CA LEU A 234 -14.76 12.70 -18.56
C LEU A 234 -14.94 12.39 -20.02
N GLU A 235 -14.49 11.25 -20.43
CA GLU A 235 -14.87 10.72 -21.73
C GLU A 235 -16.33 10.27 -21.77
N THR A 236 -16.97 10.43 -22.91
CA THR A 236 -18.27 9.82 -23.14
C THR A 236 -18.05 8.38 -23.53
N VAL A 237 -18.41 7.47 -22.65
CA VAL A 237 -18.42 6.03 -22.96
C VAL A 237 -19.48 5.80 -24.04
N THR A 238 -19.06 5.51 -25.24
CA THR A 238 -19.97 5.07 -26.30
C THR A 238 -19.92 3.55 -26.36
N ASN A 239 -20.88 2.91 -25.70
CA ASN A 239 -21.26 1.50 -25.88
C ASN A 239 -20.36 0.40 -25.28
N ASP A 240 -19.36 0.71 -24.49
CA ASP A 240 -18.69 -0.33 -23.70
C ASP A 240 -19.07 -0.14 -22.21
N PRO A 241 -19.74 -1.09 -21.58
CA PRO A 241 -20.23 -0.92 -20.20
C PRO A 241 -19.11 -0.99 -19.15
N PHE A 242 -17.90 -1.38 -19.53
CA PHE A 242 -16.76 -1.48 -18.61
C PHE A 242 -15.49 -0.95 -19.25
N GLU A 243 -14.71 -0.35 -18.40
CA GLU A 243 -13.50 0.35 -18.77
C GLU A 243 -12.27 -0.57 -18.69
N GLY A 244 -12.23 -1.48 -17.73
CA GLY A 244 -11.16 -2.44 -17.51
C GLY A 244 -11.61 -3.68 -16.77
N GLN A 245 -10.72 -4.65 -16.68
CA GLN A 245 -10.91 -5.87 -15.91
C GLN A 245 -9.61 -6.19 -15.19
N ILE A 246 -9.69 -6.51 -13.91
CA ILE A 246 -8.52 -6.80 -13.08
C ILE A 246 -7.77 -8.00 -13.64
N GLU A 247 -6.47 -7.88 -13.73
CA GLU A 247 -5.54 -8.94 -14.13
C GLU A 247 -5.74 -10.20 -13.30
N GLY A 248 -5.51 -11.35 -13.91
CA GLY A 248 -5.72 -12.64 -13.23
C GLY A 248 -7.17 -13.01 -12.93
N LEU A 249 -8.09 -12.05 -12.84
CA LEU A 249 -9.53 -12.31 -12.67
C LEU A 249 -10.29 -12.44 -14.01
N VAL A 250 -9.58 -12.57 -15.12
CA VAL A 250 -10.13 -12.69 -16.48
C VAL A 250 -10.49 -14.15 -16.76
N VAL A 251 -11.49 -14.68 -16.07
CA VAL A 251 -12.02 -16.02 -16.34
C VAL A 251 -13.51 -15.92 -16.70
N PRO A 252 -14.03 -16.77 -17.62
CA PRO A 252 -15.42 -16.65 -18.10
C PRO A 252 -16.47 -16.67 -17.00
N GLU A 253 -16.22 -17.37 -15.92
CA GLU A 253 -17.13 -17.51 -14.79
C GLU A 253 -17.25 -16.22 -13.97
N VAL A 254 -16.22 -15.38 -13.96
CA VAL A 254 -16.19 -14.09 -13.27
C VAL A 254 -16.94 -13.03 -14.09
N GLY A 255 -16.66 -12.97 -15.40
CA GLY A 255 -17.31 -12.04 -16.31
C GLY A 255 -17.21 -10.59 -15.83
N GLU A 256 -18.34 -9.89 -15.75
CA GLU A 256 -18.41 -8.48 -15.35
C GLU A 256 -18.10 -8.23 -13.85
N LEU A 257 -18.00 -9.27 -13.04
CA LEU A 257 -17.77 -9.09 -11.59
C LEU A 257 -16.38 -8.55 -11.26
N SER A 258 -15.42 -8.73 -12.15
CA SER A 258 -14.07 -8.18 -12.03
C SER A 258 -13.83 -6.93 -12.87
N CYS A 259 -14.85 -6.40 -13.52
CA CYS A 259 -14.75 -5.18 -14.31
C CYS A 259 -14.88 -3.94 -13.44
N TYR A 260 -14.16 -2.88 -13.82
CA TYR A 260 -14.14 -1.60 -13.11
C TYR A 260 -14.20 -0.43 -14.11
N GLY A 261 -14.39 0.77 -13.56
CA GLY A 261 -14.48 1.99 -14.34
C GLY A 261 -15.90 2.33 -14.79
N GLY A 262 -16.07 3.55 -15.22
CA GLY A 262 -17.36 4.10 -15.66
C GLY A 262 -17.39 5.64 -15.59
N PRO A 263 -18.56 6.24 -15.78
CA PRO A 263 -18.69 7.69 -15.88
C PRO A 263 -18.94 8.40 -14.53
N ASN A 264 -18.95 7.69 -13.40
CA ASN A 264 -19.34 8.26 -12.11
C ASN A 264 -18.14 8.58 -11.20
N PRO A 265 -17.56 9.78 -11.22
CA PRO A 265 -16.43 10.10 -10.36
C PRO A 265 -16.77 10.12 -8.86
N ASN A 266 -18.06 10.26 -8.52
CA ASN A 266 -18.55 10.23 -7.14
C ASN A 266 -19.09 8.84 -6.76
N ASP A 267 -18.62 7.81 -7.42
CA ASP A 267 -18.96 6.45 -7.06
C ASP A 267 -18.56 6.14 -5.61
N SER A 268 -19.30 5.24 -4.98
CA SER A 268 -19.00 4.82 -3.62
C SER A 268 -19.05 3.30 -3.53
N SER A 269 -17.93 2.70 -3.24
CA SER A 269 -17.82 1.27 -2.88
C SER A 269 -17.89 1.04 -1.37
N GLY A 270 -18.17 2.09 -0.57
CA GLY A 270 -18.38 2.01 0.88
C GLY A 270 -17.25 2.64 1.72
N THR A 271 -16.84 1.96 2.77
CA THR A 271 -15.88 2.50 3.76
C THR A 271 -14.83 1.46 4.16
N LEU A 272 -13.56 1.89 4.15
CA LEU A 272 -12.45 1.21 4.81
C LEU A 272 -11.86 2.15 5.87
N ARG A 273 -11.82 1.70 7.11
CA ARG A 273 -11.23 2.48 8.20
C ARG A 273 -10.64 1.59 9.28
N PHE A 274 -9.39 1.86 9.68
CA PHE A 274 -8.59 1.02 10.58
C PHE A 274 -8.61 -0.44 10.13
N VAL A 275 -8.11 -0.67 8.91
CA VAL A 275 -8.01 -1.97 8.26
C VAL A 275 -6.55 -2.30 8.02
N SER A 276 -6.09 -3.47 8.45
CA SER A 276 -4.74 -3.98 8.17
C SER A 276 -4.87 -5.24 7.30
N ILE A 277 -4.21 -5.24 6.14
CA ILE A 277 -4.21 -6.31 5.15
C ILE A 277 -2.81 -6.91 5.13
N ARG A 278 -2.68 -8.22 5.35
CA ARG A 278 -1.38 -8.85 5.62
C ARG A 278 -1.20 -10.12 4.84
N HIS A 279 0.04 -10.37 4.37
CA HIS A 279 0.49 -11.64 3.82
C HIS A 279 -0.25 -12.09 2.55
N GLY A 280 -0.75 -11.12 1.77
CA GLY A 280 -1.42 -11.34 0.49
C GLY A 280 -0.45 -11.56 -0.68
N GLY A 281 -0.97 -11.41 -1.90
CA GLY A 281 -0.17 -11.43 -3.12
C GLY A 281 -0.07 -12.80 -3.76
N GLU A 282 -1.12 -13.62 -3.66
CA GLU A 282 -1.11 -14.92 -4.34
C GLU A 282 -1.23 -14.76 -5.85
N ASP A 283 -0.44 -15.53 -6.59
CA ASP A 283 -0.57 -15.70 -8.04
C ASP A 283 -1.87 -16.43 -8.37
N ILE A 284 -2.78 -15.74 -9.03
CA ILE A 284 -4.09 -16.27 -9.42
C ILE A 284 -4.13 -16.73 -10.89
N GLY A 285 -3.00 -16.71 -11.58
CA GLY A 285 -2.85 -17.28 -12.92
C GLY A 285 -1.68 -16.70 -13.72
N THR A 286 -0.76 -17.55 -14.11
CA THR A 286 0.33 -17.28 -15.08
C THR A 286 1.12 -15.97 -14.88
N GLY A 287 1.48 -15.67 -13.63
CA GLY A 287 2.28 -14.50 -13.30
C GLY A 287 1.46 -13.22 -13.09
N ASN A 288 0.20 -13.34 -12.73
CA ASN A 288 -0.63 -12.23 -12.25
C ASN A 288 -0.92 -12.47 -10.78
N GLU A 289 -0.29 -11.70 -9.94
CA GLU A 289 -0.51 -11.66 -8.51
C GLU A 289 -1.65 -10.70 -8.17
N ILE A 290 -2.19 -10.81 -6.96
CA ILE A 290 -3.15 -9.84 -6.41
C ILE A 290 -2.41 -8.89 -5.48
N ASN A 291 -2.60 -7.59 -5.69
CA ASN A 291 -2.11 -6.56 -4.77
C ASN A 291 -2.71 -6.72 -3.37
N GLY A 292 -2.09 -6.13 -2.36
CA GLY A 292 -2.64 -6.11 -1.02
C GLY A 292 -4.02 -5.45 -0.99
N LEU A 293 -4.11 -4.24 -1.55
CA LEU A 293 -5.35 -3.52 -1.80
C LEU A 293 -5.39 -3.03 -3.25
N THR A 294 -6.24 -3.65 -4.07
CA THR A 294 -6.50 -3.21 -5.43
C THR A 294 -7.72 -2.29 -5.47
N MET A 295 -7.60 -1.13 -6.10
CA MET A 295 -8.69 -0.16 -6.27
C MET A 295 -8.90 0.19 -7.75
N GLY A 296 -9.78 -0.56 -8.43
CA GLY A 296 -10.12 -0.33 -9.84
C GLY A 296 -11.30 0.63 -10.01
N GLY A 297 -11.09 1.79 -10.64
CA GLY A 297 -12.14 2.76 -10.93
C GLY A 297 -12.94 3.22 -9.70
N VAL A 298 -12.34 3.28 -8.52
CA VAL A 298 -13.03 3.65 -7.27
C VAL A 298 -13.23 5.16 -7.20
N GLY A 299 -14.44 5.59 -6.87
CA GLY A 299 -14.83 6.99 -6.84
C GLY A 299 -14.58 7.67 -5.49
N TYR A 300 -14.55 9.04 -5.50
CA TYR A 300 -14.30 9.84 -4.29
C TYR A 300 -15.46 9.81 -3.27
N GLY A 301 -16.59 9.16 -3.58
CA GLY A 301 -17.64 8.84 -2.61
C GLY A 301 -17.23 7.72 -1.65
N THR A 302 -16.25 6.90 -2.02
CA THR A 302 -15.69 5.85 -1.16
C THR A 302 -14.79 6.48 -0.10
N LYS A 303 -14.92 6.04 1.13
CA LYS A 303 -14.10 6.50 2.25
C LYS A 303 -12.97 5.51 2.54
N VAL A 304 -11.73 5.96 2.41
CA VAL A 304 -10.53 5.14 2.69
C VAL A 304 -9.60 5.92 3.62
N GLU A 305 -9.55 5.52 4.88
CA GLU A 305 -8.75 6.17 5.92
C GLU A 305 -8.18 5.14 6.89
N TYR A 306 -6.92 5.28 7.29
CA TYR A 306 -6.25 4.37 8.23
C TYR A 306 -6.25 2.94 7.69
N VAL A 307 -5.55 2.73 6.59
CA VAL A 307 -5.38 1.41 5.98
C VAL A 307 -3.89 1.08 5.92
N GLU A 308 -3.55 -0.13 6.34
CA GLU A 308 -2.21 -0.69 6.20
C GLU A 308 -2.24 -1.89 5.28
N VAL A 309 -1.23 -1.98 4.40
CA VAL A 309 -0.85 -3.23 3.73
C VAL A 309 0.52 -3.63 4.23
N TYR A 310 0.64 -4.87 4.67
CA TYR A 310 1.87 -5.42 5.24
C TYR A 310 2.24 -6.73 4.57
N SER A 311 3.47 -6.82 4.04
CA SER A 311 4.05 -8.06 3.53
C SER A 311 3.20 -8.72 2.43
N ASN A 312 2.84 -7.94 1.40
CA ASN A 312 2.23 -8.46 0.17
C ASN A 312 3.32 -8.90 -0.81
N ASN A 313 3.04 -9.89 -1.67
CA ASN A 313 4.04 -10.36 -2.64
C ASN A 313 4.10 -9.51 -3.90
N ASP A 314 3.03 -8.84 -4.21
CA ASP A 314 2.89 -7.87 -5.27
C ASP A 314 2.82 -6.48 -4.65
N ASP A 315 2.21 -5.51 -5.31
CA ASP A 315 2.09 -4.17 -4.78
C ASP A 315 1.38 -4.10 -3.43
N GLY A 316 1.70 -3.06 -2.70
CA GLY A 316 0.95 -2.73 -1.50
C GLY A 316 -0.44 -2.26 -1.83
N VAL A 317 -0.54 -1.16 -2.55
CA VAL A 317 -1.80 -0.54 -3.00
C VAL A 317 -1.68 -0.13 -4.45
N GLU A 318 -2.55 -0.68 -5.30
CA GLU A 318 -2.61 -0.29 -6.69
C GLU A 318 -3.93 0.38 -7.06
N PHE A 319 -3.82 1.48 -7.82
CA PHE A 319 -4.94 2.27 -8.32
C PHE A 319 -5.06 2.16 -9.83
N PHE A 320 -5.99 1.36 -10.31
CA PHE A 320 -6.37 1.32 -11.72
C PHE A 320 -7.37 2.45 -12.02
N GLY A 321 -6.86 3.63 -12.27
CA GLY A 321 -7.69 4.82 -12.49
C GLY A 321 -8.51 5.23 -11.28
N GLY A 322 -9.65 5.86 -11.55
CA GLY A 322 -10.56 6.31 -10.49
C GLY A 322 -10.20 7.66 -9.87
N THR A 323 -10.94 8.01 -8.84
CA THR A 323 -10.91 9.34 -8.22
C THR A 323 -10.93 9.29 -6.69
N VAL A 324 -10.74 8.13 -6.09
CA VAL A 324 -10.82 7.93 -4.64
C VAL A 324 -9.82 8.81 -3.90
N ASN A 325 -10.24 9.33 -2.75
CA ASN A 325 -9.38 10.09 -1.86
C ASN A 325 -9.01 9.23 -0.66
N THR A 326 -7.72 9.23 -0.30
CA THR A 326 -7.23 8.37 0.78
C THR A 326 -6.38 9.17 1.79
N ARG A 327 -6.49 8.82 3.06
CA ARG A 327 -5.65 9.39 4.12
C ARG A 327 -5.15 8.32 5.08
N TYR A 328 -3.96 8.54 5.65
CA TYR A 328 -3.36 7.65 6.63
C TYR A 328 -3.22 6.23 6.08
N MET A 329 -2.52 6.14 4.94
CA MET A 329 -2.19 4.88 4.30
C MET A 329 -0.79 4.45 4.67
N ALA A 330 -0.60 3.20 5.08
CA ALA A 330 0.71 2.62 5.35
C ALA A 330 0.93 1.41 4.44
N VAL A 331 2.08 1.37 3.77
CA VAL A 331 2.54 0.21 3.01
C VAL A 331 3.89 -0.20 3.55
N VAL A 332 4.00 -1.43 4.00
CA VAL A 332 5.15 -1.90 4.76
C VAL A 332 5.62 -3.26 4.25
N ALA A 333 6.86 -3.33 3.83
CA ALA A 333 7.56 -4.56 3.44
C ALA A 333 6.83 -5.38 2.36
N CYS A 334 6.23 -4.73 1.37
CA CYS A 334 5.71 -5.39 0.17
C CYS A 334 6.84 -5.76 -0.78
N ALA A 335 6.62 -6.76 -1.63
CA ALA A 335 7.70 -7.33 -2.45
C ALA A 335 7.91 -6.58 -3.76
N ASP A 336 6.87 -5.99 -4.31
CA ASP A 336 6.96 -5.13 -5.48
C ASP A 336 6.78 -3.67 -5.06
N ASP A 337 6.00 -2.89 -5.75
CA ASP A 337 5.83 -1.49 -5.47
C ASP A 337 4.98 -1.22 -4.24
N SER A 338 5.21 -0.08 -3.59
CA SER A 338 4.41 0.24 -2.42
C SER A 338 3.09 0.90 -2.80
N PHE A 339 3.14 1.89 -3.69
CA PHE A 339 1.96 2.51 -4.28
C PHE A 339 2.12 2.53 -5.79
N ASP A 340 1.35 1.72 -6.50
CA ASP A 340 1.23 1.82 -7.94
C ASP A 340 0.01 2.65 -8.34
N MET A 341 0.19 3.53 -9.32
CA MET A 341 -0.84 4.42 -9.83
C MET A 341 -0.90 4.32 -11.34
N ASP A 342 -1.92 3.67 -11.84
CA ASP A 342 -2.09 3.42 -13.26
C ASP A 342 -3.42 3.97 -13.80
N GLU A 343 -3.59 3.89 -15.08
CA GLU A 343 -4.86 4.03 -15.82
C GLU A 343 -5.65 5.31 -15.56
N GLY A 344 -4.94 6.42 -15.32
CA GLY A 344 -5.60 7.70 -15.19
C GLY A 344 -6.12 8.02 -13.79
N PHE A 345 -5.47 7.54 -12.75
CA PHE A 345 -5.81 7.87 -11.37
C PHE A 345 -5.71 9.39 -11.09
N THR A 346 -6.73 9.95 -10.45
CA THR A 346 -6.82 11.39 -10.15
C THR A 346 -7.19 11.69 -8.69
N GLY A 347 -7.00 10.75 -7.80
CA GLY A 347 -7.32 10.89 -6.37
C GLY A 347 -6.46 11.89 -5.61
N LEU A 348 -6.85 12.15 -4.37
CA LEU A 348 -6.09 12.96 -3.42
C LEU A 348 -5.57 12.06 -2.31
N GLY A 349 -4.29 12.21 -1.96
CA GLY A 349 -3.64 11.46 -0.90
C GLY A 349 -3.08 12.35 0.19
N GLN A 350 -3.17 11.94 1.47
CA GLN A 350 -2.48 12.63 2.55
C GLN A 350 -2.07 11.68 3.65
N PHE A 351 -0.90 11.94 4.24
CA PHE A 351 -0.30 11.11 5.29
C PHE A 351 -0.11 9.67 4.82
N TRP A 352 0.53 9.52 3.65
CA TRP A 352 0.94 8.23 3.13
C TRP A 352 2.31 7.85 3.67
N PHE A 353 2.45 6.63 4.11
CA PHE A 353 3.67 6.11 4.71
C PHE A 353 4.11 4.84 4.01
N VAL A 354 5.36 4.82 3.54
CA VAL A 354 6.02 3.64 3.00
C VAL A 354 7.24 3.30 3.84
N PHE A 355 7.38 2.05 4.17
CA PHE A 355 8.55 1.52 4.85
C PHE A 355 8.95 0.19 4.21
N GLN A 356 9.84 0.26 3.22
CA GLN A 356 10.31 -0.94 2.52
C GLN A 356 11.20 -1.79 3.41
N SER A 357 11.25 -3.09 3.14
CA SER A 357 12.19 -4.00 3.78
C SER A 357 13.64 -3.69 3.39
N ASP A 358 14.57 -4.11 4.23
CA ASP A 358 16.01 -4.06 3.95
C ASP A 358 16.55 -5.41 3.43
N ASP A 359 15.70 -6.34 3.06
CA ASP A 359 16.10 -7.59 2.41
C ASP A 359 16.24 -7.40 0.89
N GLN A 360 16.94 -8.32 0.24
CA GLN A 360 17.35 -8.16 -1.16
C GLN A 360 16.28 -8.54 -2.18
N ILE A 361 15.13 -8.99 -1.73
CA ILE A 361 14.09 -9.54 -2.60
C ILE A 361 12.76 -8.80 -2.52
N ASN A 362 12.59 -7.94 -1.53
CA ASN A 362 11.37 -7.19 -1.33
C ASN A 362 11.58 -5.70 -1.61
N GLY A 363 10.54 -5.09 -2.16
CA GLY A 363 10.45 -3.68 -2.45
C GLY A 363 11.17 -3.28 -3.74
N ASP A 364 10.40 -2.95 -4.76
CA ASP A 364 10.93 -2.29 -5.94
C ASP A 364 10.84 -0.77 -5.74
N GLN A 365 9.83 -0.07 -6.14
CA GLN A 365 9.69 1.36 -5.88
C GLN A 365 8.80 1.63 -4.66
N CYS A 366 8.97 2.80 -4.03
CA CYS A 366 7.96 3.33 -3.12
C CYS A 366 6.74 3.83 -3.88
N GLY A 367 6.91 4.17 -5.16
CA GLY A 367 5.85 4.56 -6.06
C GLY A 367 6.18 4.29 -7.52
N GLU A 368 5.50 3.37 -8.15
CA GLU A 368 5.42 3.25 -9.60
C GLU A 368 4.25 4.10 -10.09
N HIS A 369 4.53 4.99 -11.05
CA HIS A 369 3.55 5.99 -11.46
C HIS A 369 3.38 6.00 -12.96
N ASP A 370 2.36 5.29 -13.40
CA ASP A 370 1.94 5.17 -14.78
C ASP A 370 0.80 6.15 -15.09
N GLY A 371 0.84 6.73 -16.25
CA GLY A 371 -0.15 7.69 -16.65
C GLY A 371 -1.39 7.06 -17.27
N THR A 372 -1.18 6.29 -18.30
CA THR A 372 -2.25 5.63 -19.05
C THR A 372 -1.68 4.51 -19.90
N LYS A 373 -2.25 3.32 -19.79
CA LYS A 373 -1.96 2.19 -20.73
C LYS A 373 -2.48 2.44 -22.15
N ALA A 374 -3.09 3.60 -22.37
CA ALA A 374 -3.50 4.05 -23.65
C ALA A 374 -2.31 4.13 -24.62
N ASN A 375 -2.59 4.06 -25.91
CA ASN A 375 -1.58 4.31 -26.93
C ASN A 375 -1.07 5.76 -26.83
N TYR A 376 -0.31 6.05 -25.77
CA TYR A 376 0.19 7.36 -25.41
C TYR A 376 1.11 7.95 -26.48
N SER A 377 1.76 7.11 -27.30
CA SER A 377 2.55 7.56 -28.43
C SER A 377 1.73 8.33 -29.48
N SER A 378 0.39 8.22 -29.47
CA SER A 378 -0.51 8.99 -30.32
C SER A 378 -1.02 10.28 -29.68
N ILE A 379 -0.71 10.54 -28.42
CA ILE A 379 -1.16 11.72 -27.67
C ILE A 379 -0.24 12.89 -28.00
N ALA A 380 -0.84 14.00 -28.46
CA ALA A 380 -0.11 15.24 -28.67
C ALA A 380 0.03 15.99 -27.33
N TRP A 381 0.97 15.53 -26.49
CA TRP A 381 1.17 16.03 -25.12
C TRP A 381 1.32 17.56 -25.03
N SER A 382 1.92 18.18 -26.05
CA SER A 382 2.05 19.64 -26.13
C SER A 382 0.71 20.39 -26.20
N ASN A 383 -0.37 19.69 -26.53
CA ASN A 383 -1.71 20.27 -26.60
C ASN A 383 -2.54 19.98 -25.33
N ILE A 384 -1.96 19.26 -24.39
CA ILE A 384 -2.60 18.92 -23.13
C ILE A 384 -2.19 19.97 -22.08
N GLY A 385 -3.15 20.67 -21.52
CA GLY A 385 -2.93 21.62 -20.45
C GLY A 385 -2.55 20.94 -19.12
N ALA A 386 -2.06 21.72 -18.16
CA ALA A 386 -1.64 21.23 -16.85
C ALA A 386 -2.74 20.54 -16.05
N SER A 387 -3.98 20.68 -16.44
CA SER A 387 -5.15 20.09 -15.81
C SER A 387 -5.80 19.02 -16.70
N LYS A 388 -5.03 18.23 -17.43
CA LYS A 388 -5.52 17.07 -18.18
C LYS A 388 -6.54 17.34 -19.28
N GLU A 389 -6.47 18.47 -19.86
CA GLU A 389 -7.30 18.82 -20.99
C GLU A 389 -6.86 18.07 -22.24
N GLY A 390 -7.75 17.81 -23.07
CA GLY A 390 -7.63 16.96 -24.25
C GLY A 390 -8.62 15.84 -24.15
N GLY A 391 -9.28 15.76 -22.98
CA GLY A 391 -10.41 14.90 -22.77
C GLY A 391 -10.07 13.44 -22.47
N LEU A 392 -8.82 13.11 -22.23
CA LEU A 392 -8.40 11.83 -21.65
C LEU A 392 -8.51 11.90 -20.14
N THR A 393 -8.84 10.78 -19.51
CA THR A 393 -8.65 10.62 -18.07
C THR A 393 -7.19 10.30 -17.85
N LEU A 394 -6.38 11.32 -17.63
CA LEU A 394 -4.95 11.18 -17.39
C LEU A 394 -4.66 11.17 -15.91
N SER A 395 -3.69 10.39 -15.48
CA SER A 395 -3.23 10.40 -14.10
C SER A 395 -2.84 11.81 -13.68
N PHE A 396 -3.44 12.27 -12.58
CA PHE A 396 -3.11 13.55 -11.95
C PHE A 396 -3.44 13.54 -10.45
N PRO A 397 -2.92 12.58 -9.68
CA PRO A 397 -3.09 12.57 -8.23
C PRO A 397 -2.42 13.77 -7.59
N THR A 398 -2.84 14.08 -6.38
CA THR A 398 -2.17 15.10 -5.56
C THR A 398 -1.99 14.57 -4.15
N ILE A 399 -0.74 14.47 -3.74
CA ILE A 399 -0.36 13.90 -2.45
C ILE A 399 0.31 14.98 -1.60
N TYR A 400 -0.13 15.10 -0.35
CA TYR A 400 0.50 15.94 0.66
C TYR A 400 1.00 15.11 1.83
N ASN A 401 2.10 15.51 2.40
CA ASN A 401 2.61 14.93 3.64
C ASN A 401 2.83 13.41 3.53
N ALA A 402 3.57 12.96 2.53
CA ALA A 402 4.01 11.59 2.42
C ALA A 402 5.36 11.38 3.12
N THR A 403 5.60 10.19 3.64
CA THR A 403 6.91 9.74 4.13
C THR A 403 7.22 8.41 3.48
N TYR A 404 8.18 8.37 2.57
CA TYR A 404 8.59 7.16 1.87
C TYR A 404 10.04 6.83 2.22
N ILE A 405 10.24 5.63 2.74
CA ILE A 405 11.56 5.13 3.13
C ILE A 405 11.85 3.87 2.34
N GLY A 406 12.77 3.99 1.40
CA GLY A 406 13.20 2.90 0.54
C GLY A 406 14.05 1.87 1.27
N GLY A 407 14.38 0.77 0.63
CA GLY A 407 15.05 -0.40 1.21
C GLY A 407 16.49 -0.18 1.69
N GLY A 408 17.11 0.94 1.35
CA GLY A 408 18.49 1.22 1.72
C GLY A 408 19.50 0.35 0.96
N ASN A 409 20.70 0.13 1.54
CA ASN A 409 21.79 -0.62 0.87
C ASN A 409 21.44 -2.08 0.54
N TYR A 410 20.55 -2.66 1.28
CA TYR A 410 20.24 -4.08 1.21
C TYR A 410 18.83 -4.37 0.73
N GLY A 411 18.02 -3.35 0.62
CA GLY A 411 16.70 -3.45 0.03
C GLY A 411 16.77 -3.42 -1.50
N ASN A 412 15.73 -3.78 -2.11
CA ASN A 412 15.42 -3.89 -3.53
C ASN A 412 15.79 -5.22 -4.17
N ARG A 413 14.84 -5.70 -4.91
CA ARG A 413 14.99 -6.78 -5.87
C ARG A 413 16.25 -6.59 -6.69
N ALA A 414 17.30 -7.31 -6.34
CA ALA A 414 18.52 -7.37 -7.16
C ALA A 414 18.27 -7.98 -8.56
N GLN A 415 17.03 -8.33 -8.87
CA GLN A 415 16.66 -9.10 -10.06
C GLN A 415 16.14 -8.26 -11.20
N ASP A 416 15.54 -7.12 -10.97
CA ASP A 416 15.12 -6.28 -12.06
C ASP A 416 16.19 -5.25 -12.40
N SER A 417 16.77 -5.49 -13.55
CA SER A 417 17.87 -4.75 -14.13
C SER A 417 17.49 -3.28 -14.34
N GLY A 418 17.39 -2.51 -13.28
CA GLY A 418 17.47 -1.12 -13.56
C GLY A 418 16.77 -0.10 -12.71
N THR A 419 15.98 -0.41 -11.69
CA THR A 419 15.37 0.66 -10.92
C THR A 419 15.29 0.37 -9.45
N ASN A 420 16.25 0.85 -8.74
CA ASN A 420 16.22 0.89 -7.29
C ASN A 420 15.98 2.33 -6.82
N CYS A 421 15.12 3.06 -7.55
CA CYS A 421 14.72 4.43 -7.23
C CYS A 421 13.50 4.41 -6.29
N LEU A 422 13.27 5.51 -5.58
CA LEU A 422 12.04 5.67 -4.80
C LEU A 422 10.80 5.80 -5.70
N PHE A 423 10.98 6.41 -6.88
CA PHE A 423 9.90 6.61 -7.83
C PHE A 423 10.30 6.22 -9.24
N THR A 424 9.37 5.60 -9.94
CA THR A 424 9.37 5.52 -11.41
C THR A 424 8.20 6.35 -11.94
N ILE A 425 8.46 7.20 -12.92
CA ILE A 425 7.48 8.06 -13.61
C ILE A 425 7.51 7.68 -15.08
N ARG A 426 6.41 7.14 -15.61
CA ARG A 426 6.33 6.70 -17.02
C ARG A 426 4.93 6.87 -17.61
N ASP A 427 4.75 6.48 -18.84
CA ASP A 427 3.48 6.36 -19.56
C ASP A 427 2.60 7.62 -19.51
N GLY A 428 3.26 8.80 -19.54
CA GLY A 428 2.53 10.07 -19.52
C GLY A 428 1.91 10.41 -18.16
N PHE A 429 2.47 9.93 -17.07
CA PHE A 429 2.04 10.31 -15.73
C PHE A 429 2.14 11.82 -15.49
N GLY A 430 1.18 12.37 -14.79
CA GLY A 430 1.21 13.68 -14.15
C GLY A 430 0.67 13.56 -12.74
N GLY A 431 1.15 14.42 -11.86
CA GLY A 431 0.74 14.41 -10.45
C GLY A 431 1.58 15.32 -9.59
N ALA A 432 1.27 15.41 -8.32
CA ALA A 432 1.94 16.35 -7.43
C ALA A 432 2.19 15.78 -6.04
N TYR A 433 3.40 16.01 -5.52
CA TYR A 433 3.80 15.73 -4.14
C TYR A 433 4.24 17.01 -3.44
N TYR A 434 3.70 17.24 -2.26
CA TYR A 434 3.97 18.43 -1.45
C TYR A 434 4.29 18.08 -0.01
N ASN A 435 5.19 18.83 0.62
CA ASN A 435 5.50 18.77 2.05
C ASN A 435 5.86 17.35 2.52
N SER A 436 6.59 16.61 1.73
CA SER A 436 6.87 15.19 1.95
C SER A 436 8.33 14.92 2.29
N ILE A 437 8.61 13.71 2.80
CA ILE A 437 9.95 13.23 3.12
C ILE A 437 10.17 11.94 2.34
N PHE A 438 11.25 11.88 1.55
CA PHE A 438 11.65 10.76 0.73
C PHE A 438 13.12 10.41 1.02
N SER A 439 13.37 9.19 1.47
CA SER A 439 14.73 8.82 1.86
C SER A 439 15.06 7.35 1.66
N ASP A 440 16.35 7.10 1.75
CA ASP A 440 16.94 5.76 1.82
C ASP A 440 16.63 4.88 0.60
N ALA A 441 16.56 5.48 -0.60
CA ALA A 441 16.62 4.74 -1.84
C ALA A 441 17.98 4.06 -2.01
N ARG A 442 18.01 2.91 -2.66
CA ARG A 442 19.27 2.22 -2.92
C ARG A 442 20.14 2.96 -3.92
N ASP A 443 19.60 3.31 -5.08
CA ASP A 443 20.36 3.81 -6.22
C ASP A 443 19.99 5.24 -6.63
N GLY A 444 18.77 5.67 -6.40
CA GLY A 444 18.35 7.02 -6.79
C GLY A 444 16.98 7.40 -6.23
N ALA A 445 16.58 8.63 -6.44
CA ALA A 445 15.30 9.14 -5.97
C ALA A 445 14.20 8.96 -7.01
N VAL A 446 14.43 9.37 -8.25
CA VAL A 446 13.41 9.38 -9.31
C VAL A 446 13.99 8.88 -10.62
N ALA A 447 13.35 7.90 -11.22
CA ALA A 447 13.56 7.48 -12.59
C ALA A 447 12.40 7.98 -13.46
N VAL A 448 12.69 8.61 -14.58
CA VAL A 448 11.72 8.99 -15.60
C VAL A 448 11.96 8.15 -16.82
N ALA A 449 10.94 7.44 -17.29
CA ALA A 449 11.04 6.51 -18.40
C ALA A 449 9.89 6.72 -19.39
N ASP A 450 10.06 6.17 -20.58
CA ASP A 450 9.08 6.17 -21.66
C ASP A 450 8.50 7.59 -21.92
N ASP A 451 7.21 7.75 -22.03
CA ASP A 451 6.57 9.05 -22.26
C ASP A 451 6.40 9.90 -20.96
N GLY A 452 6.95 9.47 -19.83
CA GLY A 452 6.99 10.25 -18.59
C GLY A 452 7.62 11.63 -18.78
N HIS A 453 8.67 11.72 -19.59
CA HIS A 453 9.34 12.96 -19.98
C HIS A 453 8.39 14.02 -20.55
N SER A 454 7.45 13.58 -21.39
CA SER A 454 6.56 14.51 -22.12
C SER A 454 5.71 15.35 -21.17
N ARG A 455 5.28 14.80 -20.05
CA ARG A 455 4.50 15.55 -19.05
C ARG A 455 5.37 16.22 -18.00
N TRP A 456 6.56 15.69 -17.77
CA TRP A 456 7.58 16.33 -16.95
C TRP A 456 7.96 17.69 -17.54
N ASP A 457 8.33 17.72 -18.81
CA ASP A 457 8.68 18.93 -19.56
C ASP A 457 7.56 19.99 -19.60
N LEU A 458 6.32 19.56 -19.52
CA LEU A 458 5.16 20.44 -19.43
C LEU A 458 4.88 20.95 -18.01
N GLY A 459 5.63 20.49 -17.00
CA GLY A 459 5.40 20.83 -15.61
C GLY A 459 4.14 20.20 -15.02
N HIS A 460 3.71 19.07 -15.57
CA HIS A 460 2.56 18.32 -15.06
C HIS A 460 2.96 17.33 -13.95
N VAL A 461 4.23 17.01 -13.82
CA VAL A 461 4.80 16.32 -12.66
C VAL A 461 5.35 17.38 -11.71
N ILE A 462 4.94 17.36 -10.46
CA ILE A 462 5.20 18.45 -9.52
C ILE A 462 5.74 17.86 -8.21
N PHE A 463 6.95 18.30 -7.84
CA PHE A 463 7.52 18.02 -6.54
C PHE A 463 7.92 19.33 -5.86
N LYS A 464 7.22 19.73 -4.80
CA LYS A 464 7.49 21.01 -4.12
C LYS A 464 7.59 20.86 -2.63
N ASN A 465 8.57 21.53 -2.07
CA ASN A 465 8.76 21.61 -0.63
C ASN A 465 8.88 20.23 0.01
N ASN A 466 9.71 19.36 -0.60
CA ASN A 466 9.96 18.01 -0.11
C ASN A 466 11.41 17.87 0.34
N TYR A 467 11.66 16.99 1.29
CA TYR A 467 12.97 16.54 1.68
C TYR A 467 13.33 15.26 0.93
N TRP A 468 14.54 15.21 0.38
CA TRP A 468 15.09 14.09 -0.34
C TRP A 468 16.45 13.71 0.22
N TYR A 469 16.64 12.45 0.54
CA TYR A 469 17.92 11.98 1.05
C TYR A 469 18.23 10.59 0.50
N GLY A 470 19.48 10.41 0.09
CA GLY A 470 19.94 9.13 -0.43
C GLY A 470 20.17 8.12 0.69
N ASN A 471 20.72 6.99 0.31
CA ASN A 471 21.02 5.92 1.23
C ASN A 471 22.18 6.29 2.17
N ALA A 472 21.87 6.61 3.41
CA ALA A 472 22.81 7.05 4.44
C ALA A 472 23.68 8.26 4.06
N ALA A 473 23.40 8.92 2.95
CA ALA A 473 24.15 10.08 2.45
C ALA A 473 23.24 11.04 1.68
N ALA A 474 23.65 12.30 1.61
CA ALA A 474 23.00 13.26 0.71
C ALA A 474 23.31 12.90 -0.75
N PHE A 475 22.40 13.21 -1.65
CA PHE A 475 22.70 13.20 -3.07
C PHE A 475 23.76 14.26 -3.38
N THR A 476 24.80 13.90 -4.10
CA THR A 476 25.93 14.78 -4.40
C THR A 476 25.88 15.35 -5.80
N THR A 477 25.21 14.69 -6.70
CA THR A 477 25.01 15.08 -8.09
C THR A 477 23.56 14.81 -8.53
N ALA A 478 23.18 15.36 -9.67
CA ALA A 478 21.89 15.07 -10.26
C ALA A 478 21.83 13.64 -10.81
N GLU A 479 22.95 13.11 -11.26
CA GLU A 479 23.07 11.72 -11.68
C GLU A 479 22.83 10.76 -10.51
N ASP A 480 23.36 11.05 -9.33
CA ASP A 480 23.08 10.26 -8.12
C ASP A 480 21.59 10.32 -7.76
N PHE A 481 20.95 11.45 -8.00
CA PHE A 481 19.53 11.62 -7.72
C PHE A 481 18.64 10.85 -8.71
N GLN A 482 19.05 10.76 -9.97
CA GLN A 482 18.29 10.06 -11.02
C GLN A 482 18.40 8.55 -10.92
N GLY A 483 19.49 8.01 -10.36
CA GLY A 483 19.72 6.57 -10.31
C GLY A 483 20.16 5.95 -11.63
N THR A 484 20.15 4.63 -11.69
CA THR A 484 20.76 3.86 -12.78
C THR A 484 19.79 3.38 -13.85
N ARG A 485 18.50 3.55 -13.72
CA ARG A 485 17.54 3.15 -14.77
C ARG A 485 17.75 4.03 -15.99
N GLY A 486 18.31 3.40 -16.98
CA GLY A 486 18.66 3.83 -18.31
C GLY A 486 18.55 5.32 -18.58
N PRO A 487 19.68 6.01 -18.63
CA PRO A 487 19.60 7.44 -18.86
C PRO A 487 18.96 7.65 -20.23
N ASP A 488 17.83 8.27 -20.27
CA ASP A 488 17.66 9.16 -21.37
C ASP A 488 18.66 10.29 -21.11
N THR A 489 19.87 10.09 -21.60
CA THR A 489 20.96 11.08 -21.45
C THR A 489 20.66 12.38 -22.19
N THR A 490 19.51 12.45 -22.87
CA THR A 490 19.06 13.61 -23.61
C THR A 490 18.13 14.50 -22.77
N ASN A 491 17.46 13.94 -21.75
CA ASN A 491 16.53 14.67 -20.88
C ASN A 491 16.92 14.44 -19.42
N ASN A 492 17.56 15.39 -18.78
CA ASN A 492 17.96 15.32 -17.37
C ASN A 492 16.80 15.68 -16.44
N ASP A 493 15.69 14.95 -16.48
CA ASP A 493 14.45 15.35 -15.80
C ASP A 493 14.60 15.37 -14.26
N ALA A 494 15.20 14.37 -13.67
CA ALA A 494 15.50 14.36 -12.24
C ALA A 494 16.39 15.54 -11.80
N TYR A 495 17.11 16.13 -12.73
CA TYR A 495 17.90 17.33 -12.54
C TYR A 495 17.08 18.52 -12.06
N ASP A 496 15.83 18.60 -12.48
CA ASP A 496 14.94 19.69 -12.12
C ASP A 496 14.58 19.70 -10.63
N ILE A 497 14.38 18.53 -10.03
CA ILE A 497 14.15 18.43 -8.58
C ILE A 497 15.43 18.77 -7.82
N TYR A 498 16.55 18.16 -8.21
CA TYR A 498 17.84 18.36 -7.57
C TYR A 498 18.27 19.84 -7.57
N ASN A 499 18.00 20.55 -8.65
CA ASN A 499 18.35 21.96 -8.84
C ASN A 499 17.21 22.94 -8.53
N ASN A 500 16.12 22.49 -7.94
CA ASN A 500 14.94 23.34 -7.62
C ASN A 500 14.40 24.11 -8.82
N GLY A 501 14.26 23.44 -9.96
CA GLY A 501 13.72 24.02 -11.17
C GLY A 501 14.67 24.99 -11.88
N SER A 502 15.98 24.93 -11.59
CA SER A 502 16.97 25.67 -12.37
C SER A 502 17.31 25.01 -13.71
N GLY A 503 16.74 23.85 -13.97
CA GLY A 503 16.74 23.15 -15.26
C GLY A 503 15.80 23.79 -16.30
N ALA A 504 15.60 23.12 -17.42
CA ALA A 504 15.12 23.79 -18.62
C ALA A 504 13.61 24.04 -18.71
N ALA A 505 12.74 23.21 -18.14
CA ALA A 505 11.38 23.18 -18.67
C ALA A 505 10.28 23.82 -17.79
N ALA A 506 10.25 23.58 -16.48
CA ALA A 506 9.21 24.12 -15.64
C ALA A 506 9.66 24.44 -14.21
N PRO A 507 10.46 25.50 -14.02
CA PRO A 507 11.01 25.86 -12.70
C PRO A 507 9.97 25.94 -11.58
N SER A 508 8.73 26.28 -11.89
CA SER A 508 7.65 26.39 -10.91
C SER A 508 7.09 25.02 -10.46
N ALA A 509 7.39 23.94 -11.15
CA ALA A 509 6.95 22.59 -10.79
C ALA A 509 7.85 21.97 -9.71
N PHE A 510 9.10 22.42 -9.61
CA PHE A 510 10.13 21.83 -8.75
C PHE A 510 10.78 22.91 -7.88
N SER A 511 10.10 23.39 -6.86
CA SER A 511 10.64 24.45 -6.01
C SER A 511 10.67 24.03 -4.54
N ASP A 512 11.60 24.64 -3.81
CA ASP A 512 11.74 24.52 -2.36
C ASP A 512 12.06 23.08 -1.87
N ASN A 513 12.57 22.21 -2.74
CA ASN A 513 13.03 20.88 -2.36
C ASN A 513 14.40 20.96 -1.67
N VAL A 514 14.60 20.12 -0.67
CA VAL A 514 15.85 20.00 0.10
C VAL A 514 16.46 18.64 -0.16
N VAL A 515 17.63 18.60 -0.82
CA VAL A 515 18.29 17.35 -1.26
C VAL A 515 19.60 17.06 -0.51
N THR A 516 20.03 17.93 0.39
CA THR A 516 21.34 17.87 1.04
C THR A 516 21.29 17.64 2.55
N VAL A 517 20.11 17.52 3.13
CA VAL A 517 19.89 17.44 4.58
C VAL A 517 19.26 16.11 4.92
N ASP A 518 19.89 15.36 5.84
CA ASP A 518 19.25 14.16 6.41
C ASP A 518 17.95 14.58 7.12
N PRO A 519 16.81 14.05 6.70
CA PRO A 519 15.55 14.40 7.33
C PRO A 519 15.37 13.75 8.72
N TRP A 520 16.18 12.76 9.08
CA TRP A 520 16.00 11.97 10.29
C TRP A 520 16.92 12.40 11.42
N ALA A 521 16.44 12.27 12.66
CA ALA A 521 17.28 12.40 13.83
C ALA A 521 18.32 11.28 13.88
N ALA A 522 19.47 11.56 14.50
CA ALA A 522 20.54 10.57 14.65
C ALA A 522 20.08 9.30 15.41
N ALA A 523 19.03 9.41 16.22
CA ALA A 523 18.43 8.28 16.91
C ALA A 523 17.83 7.23 15.95
N ASN A 524 17.39 7.65 14.77
CA ASN A 524 16.85 6.76 13.72
C ASN A 524 17.93 6.10 12.86
N ARG A 525 19.18 6.49 13.02
CA ARG A 525 20.32 5.95 12.26
C ARG A 525 21.11 4.94 13.09
N ILE A 526 21.59 3.89 12.45
CA ILE A 526 22.53 2.94 13.04
C ILE A 526 23.88 3.62 13.18
N SER A 527 24.53 3.44 14.32
CA SER A 527 25.89 3.97 14.56
C SER A 527 26.73 2.96 15.30
N GLY A 528 28.00 2.82 14.88
CA GLY A 528 28.96 1.91 15.50
C GLY A 528 28.62 0.44 15.30
N ALA A 529 28.03 0.09 14.16
CA ALA A 529 27.78 -1.30 13.78
C ALA A 529 29.10 -2.08 13.68
N ALA A 530 29.05 -3.38 13.99
CA ALA A 530 30.22 -4.26 13.85
C ALA A 530 30.70 -4.35 12.39
N ASP A 531 29.76 -4.27 11.45
CA ASP A 531 30.00 -4.03 10.03
C ASP A 531 29.69 -2.57 9.71
N SER A 532 30.70 -1.82 9.30
CA SER A 532 30.57 -0.39 8.99
C SER A 532 29.66 -0.09 7.79
N SER A 533 29.30 -1.08 6.98
CA SER A 533 28.35 -0.89 5.87
C SER A 533 26.93 -0.59 6.32
N TYR A 534 26.61 -0.89 7.59
CA TYR A 534 25.33 -0.52 8.21
C TYR A 534 25.34 0.86 8.89
N ASP A 535 26.49 1.45 9.08
CA ASP A 535 26.55 2.77 9.71
C ASP A 535 25.83 3.81 8.84
N GLY A 536 24.96 4.57 9.46
CA GLY A 536 24.13 5.57 8.79
C GLY A 536 22.81 5.04 8.23
N GLN A 537 22.62 3.73 8.11
CA GLN A 537 21.36 3.15 7.65
C GLN A 537 20.22 3.41 8.65
N ILE A 538 18.98 3.43 8.16
CA ILE A 538 17.79 3.50 9.00
C ILE A 538 17.69 2.24 9.89
N LYS A 539 17.29 2.44 11.14
CA LYS A 539 16.96 1.36 12.05
C LYS A 539 15.64 0.73 11.62
N ARG A 540 15.67 -0.52 11.17
CA ARG A 540 14.48 -1.13 10.60
C ARG A 540 13.75 -2.11 11.51
N ARG A 541 14.40 -2.63 12.55
CA ARG A 541 13.76 -3.63 13.43
C ARG A 541 14.31 -3.57 14.84
N ASN A 542 13.41 -3.73 15.79
CA ASN A 542 13.76 -4.06 17.17
C ASN A 542 14.06 -5.58 17.26
N TRP A 543 14.98 -6.07 16.42
CA TRP A 543 15.22 -7.48 16.22
C TRP A 543 16.45 -7.98 16.96
N VAL A 544 16.26 -8.95 17.85
CA VAL A 544 17.33 -9.70 18.50
C VAL A 544 17.59 -10.97 17.70
N ALA A 545 18.42 -10.87 16.67
CA ALA A 545 19.06 -12.08 16.16
C ALA A 545 20.33 -12.35 16.96
N THR A 546 20.53 -13.58 17.36
CA THR A 546 21.74 -14.03 18.07
C THR A 546 22.98 -14.09 17.18
N GLY A 547 22.96 -13.45 16.03
CA GLY A 547 24.07 -13.35 15.08
C GLY A 547 24.40 -11.89 14.78
N THR A 548 25.59 -11.59 14.62
CA THR A 548 26.42 -10.40 14.65
C THR A 548 25.90 -9.10 14.00
N TYR A 549 24.82 -9.07 13.20
CA TYR A 549 24.52 -7.93 12.34
C TYR A 549 23.31 -7.10 12.75
N ARG A 550 22.32 -7.65 13.41
CA ARG A 550 21.05 -6.98 13.67
C ARG A 550 20.69 -6.89 15.16
N ALA A 551 21.67 -7.10 16.03
CA ALA A 551 21.44 -7.06 17.47
C ALA A 551 21.25 -5.61 17.96
N ASN A 552 20.06 -5.29 18.48
CA ASN A 552 19.79 -4.11 19.30
C ASN A 552 20.05 -2.73 18.67
N HIS A 553 19.70 -2.52 17.41
CA HIS A 553 19.72 -1.16 16.88
C HIS A 553 18.51 -0.32 17.28
N GLY A 554 17.50 -0.95 17.86
CA GLY A 554 16.22 -0.31 18.15
C GLY A 554 15.35 -0.18 16.90
N GLY A 555 14.10 0.20 17.06
CA GLY A 555 13.19 0.45 15.95
C GLY A 555 13.34 1.86 15.38
N PHE A 556 12.58 2.12 14.34
CA PHE A 556 12.46 3.40 13.69
C PHE A 556 11.30 4.21 14.27
N ASP A 557 11.54 5.49 14.56
CA ASP A 557 10.50 6.43 14.97
C ASP A 557 10.25 7.46 13.87
N PRO A 558 9.16 7.36 13.14
CA PRO A 558 8.89 8.27 12.02
C PRO A 558 8.56 9.71 12.44
N ALA A 559 8.35 9.98 13.73
CA ALA A 559 8.20 11.34 14.26
C ALA A 559 9.54 11.96 14.71
N GLU A 560 10.61 11.18 14.84
CA GLU A 560 11.94 11.69 15.18
C GLU A 560 12.70 12.19 13.94
N VAL A 561 12.35 13.38 13.50
CA VAL A 561 13.04 14.05 12.37
C VAL A 561 14.23 14.86 12.85
N SER A 562 15.09 15.28 11.90
CA SER A 562 16.24 16.14 12.20
C SER A 562 15.79 17.55 12.63
N THR A 563 16.66 18.25 13.34
CA THR A 563 16.41 19.64 13.74
C THR A 563 16.12 20.56 12.56
N ALA A 564 16.67 20.27 11.38
CA ALA A 564 16.40 21.04 10.17
C ALA A 564 14.95 20.91 9.74
N VAL A 565 14.40 19.70 9.68
CA VAL A 565 13.00 19.45 9.35
C VAL A 565 12.07 19.98 10.46
N ALA A 566 12.41 19.74 11.72
CA ALA A 566 11.59 20.16 12.87
C ALA A 566 11.43 21.69 12.96
N ASN A 567 12.41 22.46 12.50
CA ASN A 567 12.38 23.92 12.51
C ASN A 567 11.93 24.53 11.18
N ASP A 568 11.65 23.73 10.16
CA ASP A 568 11.20 24.24 8.88
C ASP A 568 9.69 24.58 8.92
N ALA A 569 9.40 25.87 9.02
CA ALA A 569 8.04 26.37 8.99
C ALA A 569 7.51 26.64 7.57
N THR A 570 8.30 26.33 6.54
CA THR A 570 7.94 26.54 5.14
C THR A 570 7.01 25.42 4.70
N ILE A 571 5.73 25.66 4.65
CA ILE A 571 4.72 24.67 4.27
C ILE A 571 4.01 25.13 3.00
N TYR A 572 3.99 24.30 1.98
CA TYR A 572 3.22 24.55 0.79
C TYR A 572 1.71 24.44 1.11
N PRO A 573 0.90 25.45 0.80
CA PRO A 573 -0.49 25.47 1.21
C PRO A 573 -1.32 24.40 0.53
N VAL A 574 -2.23 23.79 1.27
CA VAL A 574 -3.14 22.78 0.73
C VAL A 574 -4.09 23.38 -0.30
N SER A 575 -4.37 22.59 -1.34
CA SER A 575 -5.14 23.04 -2.52
C SER A 575 -6.62 22.67 -2.47
N SER A 576 -7.06 21.94 -1.45
CA SER A 576 -8.41 21.38 -1.37
C SER A 576 -8.87 21.26 0.08
N THR A 577 -10.19 21.26 0.29
CA THR A 577 -10.81 21.03 1.60
C THR A 577 -10.70 19.58 2.07
N PHE A 578 -10.31 18.66 1.21
CA PHE A 578 -9.99 17.29 1.60
C PHE A 578 -8.79 17.25 2.55
N PHE A 579 -7.77 18.05 2.27
CA PHE A 579 -6.54 18.02 3.05
C PHE A 579 -6.69 18.67 4.42
N ILE A 580 -6.15 18.02 5.43
CA ILE A 580 -6.00 18.58 6.77
C ILE A 580 -4.79 19.51 6.74
N PRO A 581 -4.90 20.80 7.11
CA PRO A 581 -3.74 21.66 7.23
C PRO A 581 -2.74 21.08 8.23
N ALA A 582 -1.53 20.80 7.75
CA ALA A 582 -0.42 20.31 8.56
C ALA A 582 0.73 21.33 8.52
N ALA A 583 1.32 21.62 9.66
CA ALA A 583 2.43 22.54 9.81
C ALA A 583 3.77 21.83 9.85
N PHE A 584 3.88 20.66 9.19
CA PHE A 584 5.04 19.80 9.20
C PHE A 584 5.20 19.06 7.87
N HIS A 585 6.41 18.58 7.61
CA HIS A 585 6.73 17.71 6.49
C HIS A 585 6.53 16.23 6.87
N GLY A 586 6.19 15.41 5.88
CA GLY A 586 6.01 13.97 6.06
C GLY A 586 4.65 13.59 6.63
N ALA A 587 4.48 12.29 6.87
CA ALA A 587 3.21 11.68 7.25
C ALA A 587 2.92 11.75 8.77
N PHE A 588 3.88 12.17 9.58
CA PHE A 588 3.77 12.14 11.04
C PHE A 588 3.97 13.52 11.64
N ASN A 589 3.15 13.86 12.64
CA ASN A 589 3.29 15.11 13.35
C ASN A 589 4.53 15.09 14.25
N ILE A 590 5.49 15.94 13.95
CA ILE A 590 6.75 16.09 14.68
C ILE A 590 6.60 16.89 16.00
N GLU A 591 5.51 17.62 16.17
CA GLU A 591 5.19 18.31 17.43
C GLU A 591 4.54 17.39 18.47
N ALA A 592 4.21 16.16 18.08
CA ALA A 592 3.79 15.17 19.07
C ALA A 592 4.91 15.07 20.11
N ASP A 593 4.62 15.54 21.30
CA ASP A 593 5.53 15.56 22.46
C ASP A 593 6.24 14.21 22.54
N SER A 594 7.55 14.22 22.69
CA SER A 594 8.38 13.03 22.86
C SER A 594 7.91 12.06 23.96
N ASN A 595 6.87 12.40 24.66
CA ASN A 595 6.17 11.58 25.66
C ASN A 595 4.69 11.33 25.30
N SER A 596 4.15 11.86 24.22
CA SER A 596 2.79 11.57 23.77
C SER A 596 2.84 10.61 22.61
N GLN A 597 2.57 9.38 22.87
CA GLN A 597 2.54 8.21 21.99
C GLN A 597 1.37 8.26 21.02
N ASP A 598 1.27 9.26 20.18
CA ASP A 598 0.11 9.39 19.29
C ASP A 598 0.47 9.33 17.81
N LEU A 599 1.37 8.41 17.43
CA LEU A 599 1.48 8.06 16.01
C LEU A 599 0.13 7.50 15.52
N TRP A 600 -0.28 7.93 14.36
CA TRP A 600 -1.54 7.42 13.81
C TRP A 600 -1.48 5.92 13.46
N THR A 601 -0.28 5.36 13.31
CA THR A 601 -0.02 3.93 13.11
C THR A 601 -0.12 3.10 14.38
N GLU A 602 0.00 3.72 15.55
CA GLU A 602 0.11 3.03 16.84
C GLU A 602 -1.14 2.23 17.22
N GLY A 603 -0.92 1.03 17.73
CA GLY A 603 -1.95 0.17 18.35
C GLY A 603 -2.88 -0.51 17.36
N TRP A 604 -2.59 -0.49 16.03
CA TRP A 604 -3.41 -1.17 15.06
C TRP A 604 -2.65 -1.69 13.83
N THR A 605 -1.42 -1.26 13.59
CA THR A 605 -0.60 -1.64 12.43
C THR A 605 0.42 -2.72 12.77
N ALA A 606 0.84 -3.49 11.78
CA ALA A 606 1.99 -4.36 11.86
C ALA A 606 3.29 -3.55 11.99
N PHE A 607 3.35 -2.37 11.36
CA PHE A 607 4.48 -1.46 11.49
C PHE A 607 4.75 -1.11 12.96
N ASP A 608 3.73 -0.70 13.69
CA ASP A 608 3.86 -0.37 15.11
C ASP A 608 4.41 -1.54 15.93
N ALA A 609 3.88 -2.73 15.67
CA ALA A 609 4.28 -3.94 16.39
C ALA A 609 5.71 -4.40 16.10
N LEU A 610 6.23 -4.16 14.90
CA LEU A 610 7.44 -4.80 14.40
C LEU A 610 8.64 -3.86 14.26
N TYR A 611 8.39 -2.62 13.89
CA TYR A 611 9.43 -1.69 13.47
C TYR A 611 9.53 -0.47 14.38
N TYR A 612 8.46 -0.13 15.08
CA TYR A 612 8.44 1.02 15.97
C TYR A 612 9.15 0.70 17.29
N THR A 613 9.91 1.65 17.81
CA THR A 613 10.51 1.53 19.14
C THR A 613 9.53 1.95 20.21
N ASP A 614 9.29 1.08 21.16
CA ASP A 614 8.70 1.47 22.45
C ASP A 614 9.56 2.58 23.07
N ARG A 615 8.97 3.71 23.31
CA ARG A 615 9.59 4.84 24.04
C ARG A 615 9.51 4.65 25.52
#